data_ffb2d878c507c00f439d7ba35e01a343
#
_entry.id   ffb2d878c507c00f439d7ba35e01a343
#
_cell.length_a   1.000
_cell.length_b   1.000
_cell.length_c   1.000
_cell.angle_alpha   90.00
_cell.angle_beta   90.00
_cell.angle_gamma   90.00
#
_symmetry.space_group_name_H-M   'P 1'
#
loop_
_entity.id
_entity.type
_entity.pdbx_description
1 polymer ?
#
loop_
_entity_poly.entity_id
_entity_poly.type
_entity_poly.pdbx_seq_one_letter_code
_entity_poly.pdbx_strand_id
1 'polypeptide(L)'
;MTIAGDDASPATPFEMESLANVRQVTFGLPRAGEGYFSPDGEMIVYQAYPIGYPFYQIYLQRLDERVPRLLSTGRGRTTCSYFAPQGDKILFASSHTDPDIELTEKKARDEAAQGGRRRYQWDFDFNMELYLINLDGTGLKRLTSSAGYDAEGSFSPDGKHIVFTSDRDGDPDLYIMKADGTGARQLTDAPGYDGGPFYSPDGQWIIFRSDRQKKDMLQLFAISVDGKTEVQLTDNLDQVNWCPYFHPTGKNIIWSGADYSQGPQAANFDLWIMDIEMTPTTFTGGKIRRITDHKSADVLPVFSPDGRKMMWTSNRTADNSSQLWIGDWKLNKLSESKE
;
A
#
# COMPACT_ATOMS: atom_id res chain seq x y z
N MET A 1 -12.79 -32.69 -8.92
CA MET A 1 -12.29 -32.30 -7.59
C MET A 1 -12.85 -30.92 -7.31
N THR A 2 -13.95 -30.85 -6.60
CA THR A 2 -14.65 -29.60 -6.28
C THR A 2 -13.75 -28.83 -5.32
N ILE A 3 -13.23 -27.67 -5.76
CA ILE A 3 -12.43 -26.79 -4.92
C ILE A 3 -13.40 -26.16 -3.92
N ALA A 4 -13.35 -26.63 -2.67
CA ALA A 4 -13.99 -25.97 -1.54
C ALA A 4 -13.28 -24.61 -1.35
N GLY A 5 -13.99 -23.53 -1.57
CA GLY A 5 -13.39 -22.19 -1.48
C GLY A 5 -14.35 -21.04 -1.71
N ASP A 6 -15.58 -21.12 -1.21
CA ASP A 6 -16.52 -19.98 -1.22
C ASP A 6 -17.19 -19.75 0.16
N ASP A 7 -16.48 -20.03 1.26
CA ASP A 7 -16.91 -19.63 2.62
C ASP A 7 -16.32 -18.26 3.01
N ALA A 8 -16.07 -17.39 2.03
CA ALA A 8 -15.74 -16.03 2.30
C ALA A 8 -16.99 -15.28 2.75
N SER A 9 -16.91 -14.60 3.89
CA SER A 9 -18.00 -13.77 4.39
C SER A 9 -18.35 -12.73 3.33
N PRO A 10 -19.58 -12.69 2.82
CA PRO A 10 -20.00 -11.70 1.82
C PRO A 10 -19.89 -10.29 2.42
N ALA A 11 -19.92 -9.26 1.55
CA ALA A 11 -19.99 -7.89 2.01
C ALA A 11 -21.19 -7.68 2.94
N THR A 12 -21.01 -6.84 3.97
CA THR A 12 -22.09 -6.45 4.87
C THR A 12 -23.14 -5.61 4.13
N PRO A 13 -24.37 -5.48 4.65
CA PRO A 13 -25.35 -4.56 4.07
C PRO A 13 -24.85 -3.10 3.96
N PHE A 14 -24.05 -2.64 4.92
CA PHE A 14 -23.43 -1.33 4.90
C PHE A 14 -22.41 -1.20 3.75
N GLU A 15 -21.52 -2.16 3.61
CA GLU A 15 -20.55 -2.19 2.50
C GLU A 15 -21.23 -2.22 1.13
N MET A 16 -22.40 -2.87 1.02
CA MET A 16 -23.17 -2.94 -0.22
C MET A 16 -23.71 -1.59 -0.70
N GLU A 17 -23.71 -0.56 0.12
CA GLU A 17 -24.03 0.80 -0.34
C GLU A 17 -22.97 1.32 -1.32
N SER A 18 -21.70 1.03 -1.05
CA SER A 18 -20.54 1.51 -1.82
C SER A 18 -19.93 0.45 -2.74
N LEU A 19 -20.12 -0.84 -2.45
CA LEU A 19 -19.48 -1.97 -3.12
C LEU A 19 -20.50 -2.96 -3.69
N ALA A 20 -20.13 -3.63 -4.78
CA ALA A 20 -20.85 -4.78 -5.32
C ALA A 20 -19.86 -5.88 -5.71
N ASN A 21 -20.35 -7.13 -5.85
CA ASN A 21 -19.58 -8.26 -6.36
C ASN A 21 -18.25 -8.47 -5.60
N VAL A 22 -18.28 -8.29 -4.28
CA VAL A 22 -17.10 -8.46 -3.42
C VAL A 22 -16.65 -9.92 -3.46
N ARG A 23 -15.37 -10.14 -3.77
CA ARG A 23 -14.77 -11.47 -3.88
C ARG A 23 -13.29 -11.47 -3.55
N GLN A 24 -12.77 -12.60 -3.12
CA GLN A 24 -11.35 -12.85 -2.95
C GLN A 24 -10.65 -13.02 -4.31
N VAL A 25 -9.41 -12.51 -4.45
CA VAL A 25 -8.62 -12.61 -5.69
C VAL A 25 -7.30 -13.37 -5.54
N THR A 26 -6.75 -13.49 -4.33
CA THR A 26 -5.51 -14.24 -4.08
C THR A 26 -5.79 -15.55 -3.33
N PHE A 27 -5.10 -16.61 -3.74
CA PHE A 27 -5.27 -17.96 -3.22
C PHE A 27 -3.93 -18.72 -3.20
N GLY A 28 -3.85 -19.78 -2.40
CA GLY A 28 -2.72 -20.73 -2.45
C GLY A 28 -1.44 -20.25 -1.76
N LEU A 29 -1.42 -19.03 -1.22
CA LEU A 29 -0.32 -18.50 -0.40
C LEU A 29 -0.82 -18.23 1.02
N PRO A 30 0.01 -18.43 2.05
CA PRO A 30 -0.40 -18.31 3.46
C PRO A 30 -0.95 -16.93 3.83
N ARG A 31 -0.40 -15.88 3.24
CA ARG A 31 -0.85 -14.49 3.39
C ARG A 31 -0.50 -13.71 2.15
N ALA A 32 -1.42 -12.86 1.72
CA ALA A 32 -1.21 -11.89 0.66
C ALA A 32 -1.78 -10.54 1.10
N GLY A 33 -1.19 -9.46 0.61
CA GLY A 33 -1.65 -8.10 0.91
C GLY A 33 -0.93 -7.07 0.07
N GLU A 34 -1.29 -5.80 0.25
CA GLU A 34 -0.69 -4.66 -0.44
C GLU A 34 -0.57 -4.91 -1.96
N GLY A 35 -1.69 -4.86 -2.64
CA GLY A 35 -1.75 -5.12 -4.08
C GLY A 35 -2.11 -3.87 -4.87
N TYR A 36 -1.56 -3.75 -6.08
CA TYR A 36 -1.81 -2.65 -7.01
C TYR A 36 -2.17 -3.19 -8.38
N PHE A 37 -3.07 -2.49 -9.07
CA PHE A 37 -3.46 -2.83 -10.43
C PHE A 37 -2.38 -2.42 -11.44
N SER A 38 -2.25 -3.19 -12.53
CA SER A 38 -1.55 -2.74 -13.74
C SER A 38 -2.28 -1.56 -14.38
N PRO A 39 -1.61 -0.71 -15.19
CA PRO A 39 -2.23 0.44 -15.84
C PRO A 39 -3.41 0.10 -16.77
N ASP A 40 -3.44 -1.12 -17.33
CA ASP A 40 -4.55 -1.64 -18.13
C ASP A 40 -5.66 -2.28 -17.27
N GLY A 41 -5.42 -2.47 -15.96
CA GLY A 41 -6.36 -3.10 -15.03
C GLY A 41 -6.49 -4.63 -15.17
N GLU A 42 -5.66 -5.29 -15.99
CA GLU A 42 -5.76 -6.73 -16.23
C GLU A 42 -4.96 -7.58 -15.25
N MET A 43 -3.92 -7.00 -14.63
CA MET A 43 -3.05 -7.68 -13.70
C MET A 43 -3.01 -6.97 -12.35
N ILE A 44 -2.52 -7.70 -11.33
CA ILE A 44 -2.17 -7.17 -10.03
C ILE A 44 -0.74 -7.59 -9.67
N VAL A 45 -0.01 -6.67 -9.03
CA VAL A 45 1.23 -6.95 -8.32
C VAL A 45 0.95 -6.85 -6.82
N TYR A 46 1.49 -7.75 -6.03
CA TYR A 46 1.24 -7.77 -4.59
C TYR A 46 2.34 -8.50 -3.82
N GLN A 47 2.40 -8.29 -2.52
CA GLN A 47 3.28 -9.03 -1.63
C GLN A 47 2.56 -10.22 -0.99
N ALA A 48 3.24 -11.35 -0.89
CA ALA A 48 2.73 -12.53 -0.20
C ALA A 48 3.87 -13.36 0.41
N TYR A 49 3.53 -14.14 1.45
CA TYR A 49 4.46 -15.11 2.01
C TYR A 49 4.53 -16.35 1.13
N PRO A 50 5.71 -16.73 0.61
CA PRO A 50 5.91 -18.06 0.03
C PRO A 50 5.74 -19.13 1.11
N ILE A 51 5.27 -20.32 0.72
CA ILE A 51 5.14 -21.45 1.64
C ILE A 51 6.53 -21.81 2.22
N GLY A 52 6.64 -21.78 3.55
CA GLY A 52 7.89 -22.12 4.26
C GLY A 52 8.99 -21.05 4.20
N TYR A 53 8.68 -19.85 3.73
CA TYR A 53 9.62 -18.74 3.72
C TYR A 53 9.16 -17.61 4.67
N PRO A 54 10.07 -16.98 5.44
CA PRO A 54 9.68 -16.11 6.56
C PRO A 54 9.37 -14.66 6.19
N PHE A 55 9.58 -14.23 4.93
CA PHE A 55 9.41 -12.86 4.49
C PHE A 55 8.49 -12.78 3.29
N TYR A 56 7.83 -11.62 3.13
CA TYR A 56 7.10 -11.31 1.92
C TYR A 56 8.00 -11.34 0.70
N GLN A 57 7.42 -11.77 -0.41
CA GLN A 57 7.97 -11.70 -1.76
C GLN A 57 6.93 -11.06 -2.68
N ILE A 58 7.38 -10.49 -3.80
CA ILE A 58 6.49 -9.88 -4.78
C ILE A 58 6.02 -10.93 -5.78
N TYR A 59 4.70 -10.93 -5.99
CA TYR A 59 4.00 -11.78 -6.95
C TYR A 59 3.27 -10.94 -7.98
N LEU A 60 3.19 -11.45 -9.19
CA LEU A 60 2.39 -10.93 -10.29
C LEU A 60 1.32 -11.95 -10.65
N GLN A 61 0.08 -11.48 -10.92
CA GLN A 61 -1.05 -12.33 -11.24
C GLN A 61 -1.99 -11.62 -12.19
N ARG A 62 -2.57 -12.34 -13.15
CA ARG A 62 -3.72 -11.84 -13.90
C ARG A 62 -4.99 -11.90 -13.06
N LEU A 63 -5.89 -10.92 -13.20
CA LEU A 63 -7.15 -10.89 -12.44
C LEU A 63 -8.16 -11.96 -12.85
N ASP A 64 -8.06 -12.48 -14.07
CA ASP A 64 -8.87 -13.58 -14.60
C ASP A 64 -8.28 -14.97 -14.28
N GLU A 65 -7.08 -15.03 -13.72
CA GLU A 65 -6.37 -16.25 -13.32
C GLU A 65 -6.17 -16.30 -11.81
N ARG A 66 -6.01 -17.51 -11.25
CA ARG A 66 -5.76 -17.72 -9.82
C ARG A 66 -4.34 -18.26 -9.55
N VAL A 67 -3.43 -18.03 -10.48
CA VAL A 67 -2.06 -18.56 -10.42
C VAL A 67 -1.07 -17.43 -10.17
N PRO A 68 -0.55 -17.28 -8.95
CA PRO A 68 0.47 -16.30 -8.65
C PRO A 68 1.81 -16.71 -9.26
N ARG A 69 2.53 -15.76 -9.84
CA ARG A 69 3.89 -15.93 -10.31
C ARG A 69 4.85 -15.09 -9.46
N LEU A 70 5.81 -15.74 -8.82
CA LEU A 70 6.88 -15.06 -8.09
C LEU A 70 7.67 -14.17 -9.06
N LEU A 71 7.84 -12.89 -8.71
CA LEU A 71 8.56 -11.91 -9.51
C LEU A 71 9.87 -11.49 -8.86
N SER A 72 9.91 -11.31 -7.54
CA SER A 72 11.11 -10.93 -6.80
C SER A 72 12.11 -12.09 -6.73
N THR A 73 13.29 -11.82 -6.18
CA THR A 73 14.44 -12.77 -6.17
C THR A 73 14.21 -14.03 -5.34
N GLY A 74 13.17 -14.09 -4.52
CA GLY A 74 12.94 -15.19 -3.57
C GLY A 74 13.80 -15.10 -2.30
N ARG A 75 14.58 -14.04 -2.13
CA ARG A 75 15.48 -13.80 -0.98
C ARG A 75 15.20 -12.46 -0.31
N GLY A 76 15.47 -12.38 0.98
CA GLY A 76 15.33 -11.17 1.78
C GLY A 76 13.89 -10.73 2.01
N ARG A 77 13.71 -9.63 2.71
CA ARG A 77 12.41 -8.93 2.83
C ARG A 77 12.14 -8.21 1.52
N THR A 78 10.91 -8.31 1.02
CA THR A 78 10.51 -7.62 -0.21
C THR A 78 9.10 -7.08 -0.04
N THR A 79 8.89 -5.79 -0.32
CA THR A 79 7.62 -5.10 -0.03
C THR A 79 7.36 -3.94 -0.99
N CYS A 80 6.18 -3.31 -0.89
CA CYS A 80 5.82 -2.03 -1.49
C CYS A 80 6.07 -2.02 -3.01
N SER A 81 5.49 -2.99 -3.71
CA SER A 81 5.62 -3.07 -5.17
C SER A 81 4.65 -2.12 -5.88
N TYR A 82 5.05 -1.54 -7.00
CA TYR A 82 4.20 -0.64 -7.79
C TYR A 82 4.50 -0.76 -9.29
N PHE A 83 3.48 -0.71 -10.15
CA PHE A 83 3.67 -0.72 -11.59
C PHE A 83 4.26 0.60 -12.09
N ALA A 84 5.20 0.52 -13.02
CA ALA A 84 5.52 1.68 -13.86
C ALA A 84 4.30 2.05 -14.72
N PRO A 85 4.04 3.35 -14.98
CA PRO A 85 2.86 3.78 -15.74
C PRO A 85 2.76 3.21 -17.16
N GLN A 86 3.89 2.78 -17.74
CA GLN A 86 3.94 2.09 -19.03
C GLN A 86 3.50 0.63 -18.96
N GLY A 87 3.37 0.07 -17.75
CA GLY A 87 2.95 -1.30 -17.50
C GLY A 87 4.01 -2.37 -17.83
N ASP A 88 5.25 -1.97 -18.10
CA ASP A 88 6.35 -2.87 -18.52
C ASP A 88 7.29 -3.29 -17.38
N LYS A 89 7.24 -2.59 -16.24
CA LYS A 89 8.13 -2.80 -15.09
C LYS A 89 7.41 -2.69 -13.76
N ILE A 90 8.01 -3.31 -12.76
CA ILE A 90 7.63 -3.22 -11.35
C ILE A 90 8.77 -2.58 -10.55
N LEU A 91 8.42 -1.53 -9.79
CA LEU A 91 9.22 -0.98 -8.70
C LEU A 91 8.92 -1.80 -7.44
N PHE A 92 9.91 -2.08 -6.62
CA PHE A 92 9.71 -2.71 -5.31
C PHE A 92 10.91 -2.44 -4.39
N ALA A 93 10.70 -2.56 -3.09
CA ALA A 93 11.75 -2.50 -2.09
C ALA A 93 12.21 -3.91 -1.70
N SER A 94 13.51 -4.11 -1.48
CA SER A 94 14.05 -5.41 -1.09
C SER A 94 15.40 -5.32 -0.38
N SER A 95 15.59 -6.20 0.62
CA SER A 95 16.87 -6.39 1.30
C SER A 95 17.67 -7.63 0.80
N HIS A 96 17.37 -8.14 -0.41
CA HIS A 96 18.00 -9.35 -0.93
C HIS A 96 19.52 -9.22 -1.16
N THR A 97 20.07 -8.02 -1.16
CA THR A 97 21.50 -7.75 -1.25
C THR A 97 22.17 -7.51 0.11
N ASP A 98 21.45 -7.70 1.22
CA ASP A 98 22.02 -7.69 2.56
C ASP A 98 23.17 -8.70 2.65
N PRO A 99 24.40 -8.30 3.04
CA PRO A 99 25.51 -9.21 3.20
C PRO A 99 25.26 -10.35 4.19
N ASP A 100 24.40 -10.12 5.19
CA ASP A 100 24.05 -11.08 6.24
C ASP A 100 22.71 -11.77 5.99
N ILE A 101 22.21 -11.77 4.76
CA ILE A 101 20.86 -12.27 4.41
C ILE A 101 20.61 -13.71 4.88
N GLU A 102 21.60 -14.61 4.81
CA GLU A 102 21.46 -16.00 5.25
C GLU A 102 21.22 -16.10 6.75
N LEU A 103 21.92 -15.27 7.53
CA LEU A 103 21.76 -15.20 8.98
C LEU A 103 20.39 -14.60 9.34
N THR A 104 19.97 -13.54 8.66
CA THR A 104 18.68 -12.87 8.83
C THR A 104 17.52 -13.82 8.53
N GLU A 105 17.59 -14.56 7.40
CA GLU A 105 16.58 -15.56 7.04
C GLU A 105 16.54 -16.73 8.04
N LYS A 106 17.71 -17.23 8.47
CA LYS A 106 17.80 -18.31 9.47
C LYS A 106 17.15 -17.90 10.78
N LYS A 107 17.51 -16.71 11.31
CA LYS A 107 16.92 -16.17 12.53
C LYS A 107 15.40 -16.07 12.44
N ALA A 108 14.88 -15.56 11.34
CA ALA A 108 13.44 -15.43 11.14
C ALA A 108 12.71 -16.78 11.06
N ARG A 109 13.34 -17.81 10.43
CA ARG A 109 12.78 -19.19 10.44
C ARG A 109 12.80 -19.82 11.83
N ASP A 110 13.90 -19.65 12.57
CA ASP A 110 14.02 -20.19 13.94
C ASP A 110 12.98 -19.55 14.86
N GLU A 111 12.72 -18.24 14.77
CA GLU A 111 11.68 -17.52 15.51
C GLU A 111 10.28 -18.00 15.12
N ALA A 112 10.00 -18.19 13.84
CA ALA A 112 8.72 -18.72 13.36
C ALA A 112 8.45 -20.14 13.86
N ALA A 113 9.47 -21.00 13.90
CA ALA A 113 9.39 -22.37 14.41
C ALA A 113 9.10 -22.46 15.93
N GLN A 114 9.46 -21.44 16.71
CA GLN A 114 9.16 -21.34 18.14
C GLN A 114 7.71 -20.94 18.45
N GLY A 115 6.85 -20.80 17.42
CA GLY A 115 5.40 -20.59 17.59
C GLY A 115 5.00 -19.17 18.03
N GLY A 116 5.89 -18.22 17.93
CA GLY A 116 5.57 -16.81 18.15
C GLY A 116 4.61 -16.32 17.07
N ARG A 117 3.30 -16.14 17.40
CA ARG A 117 2.42 -15.32 16.55
C ARG A 117 2.96 -13.91 16.59
N ARG A 118 3.78 -13.54 15.59
CA ARG A 118 4.13 -12.13 15.42
C ARG A 118 2.85 -11.37 15.09
N ARG A 119 2.47 -10.45 15.98
CA ARG A 119 1.59 -9.35 15.62
C ARG A 119 2.25 -8.64 14.44
N TYR A 120 1.46 -8.19 13.46
CA TYR A 120 1.99 -7.33 12.40
C TYR A 120 2.70 -6.15 13.07
N GLN A 121 3.99 -6.04 12.82
CA GLN A 121 4.83 -4.94 13.25
C GLN A 121 5.57 -4.46 12.00
N TRP A 122 5.61 -3.17 11.81
CA TRP A 122 6.41 -2.57 10.74
C TRP A 122 7.88 -2.81 11.06
N ASP A 123 8.52 -3.66 10.29
CA ASP A 123 9.93 -3.98 10.45
C ASP A 123 10.74 -3.07 9.51
N PHE A 124 11.35 -2.01 10.03
CA PHE A 124 12.38 -1.29 9.30
C PHE A 124 13.58 -2.20 9.09
N ASP A 125 13.90 -2.50 7.85
CA ASP A 125 15.11 -3.23 7.47
C ASP A 125 16.08 -2.23 6.83
N PHE A 126 17.15 -1.90 7.53
CA PHE A 126 18.15 -0.90 7.11
C PHE A 126 19.00 -1.32 5.88
N ASN A 127 18.76 -2.52 5.34
CA ASN A 127 19.33 -2.96 4.07
C ASN A 127 18.29 -2.92 2.92
N MET A 128 17.15 -2.27 3.16
CA MET A 128 16.09 -2.15 2.17
C MET A 128 16.45 -1.13 1.11
N GLU A 129 16.37 -1.51 -0.16
CA GLU A 129 16.67 -0.69 -1.31
C GLU A 129 15.61 -0.81 -2.38
N LEU A 130 15.49 0.20 -3.24
CA LEU A 130 14.55 0.20 -4.35
C LEU A 130 15.14 -0.46 -5.59
N TYR A 131 14.32 -1.29 -6.23
CA TYR A 131 14.66 -2.04 -7.45
C TYR A 131 13.57 -1.87 -8.51
N LEU A 132 13.99 -1.94 -9.77
CA LEU A 132 13.11 -2.16 -10.93
C LEU A 132 13.35 -3.55 -11.51
N ILE A 133 12.27 -4.18 -11.99
CA ILE A 133 12.32 -5.46 -12.70
C ILE A 133 11.28 -5.47 -13.82
N ASN A 134 11.60 -6.13 -14.94
CA ASN A 134 10.64 -6.35 -16.02
C ASN A 134 9.55 -7.35 -15.59
N LEU A 135 8.37 -7.31 -16.21
CA LEU A 135 7.28 -8.23 -15.88
C LEU A 135 7.64 -9.70 -16.08
N ASP A 136 8.59 -10.04 -16.95
CA ASP A 136 9.05 -11.40 -17.17
C ASP A 136 10.07 -11.90 -16.11
N GLY A 137 10.48 -11.02 -15.18
CA GLY A 137 11.47 -11.30 -14.14
C GLY A 137 12.92 -11.03 -14.56
N THR A 138 13.14 -10.48 -15.75
CA THR A 138 14.48 -10.07 -16.23
C THR A 138 14.78 -8.61 -15.90
N GLY A 139 16.01 -8.17 -16.14
CA GLY A 139 16.37 -6.75 -16.07
C GLY A 139 16.33 -6.15 -14.67
N LEU A 140 16.54 -6.94 -13.62
CA LEU A 140 16.64 -6.44 -12.26
C LEU A 140 17.70 -5.34 -12.16
N LYS A 141 17.28 -4.14 -11.72
CA LYS A 141 18.14 -2.97 -11.57
C LYS A 141 17.93 -2.34 -10.20
N ARG A 142 19.00 -2.18 -9.42
CA ARG A 142 19.01 -1.42 -8.18
C ARG A 142 18.96 0.08 -8.51
N LEU A 143 18.10 0.83 -7.81
CA LEU A 143 17.93 2.28 -8.00
C LEU A 143 18.58 3.10 -6.87
N THR A 144 18.57 2.59 -5.64
CA THR A 144 19.12 3.26 -4.48
C THR A 144 20.28 2.45 -3.89
N SER A 145 21.16 3.11 -3.13
CA SER A 145 22.34 2.48 -2.49
C SER A 145 22.81 3.30 -1.27
N SER A 146 21.93 4.09 -0.69
CA SER A 146 22.22 4.81 0.56
C SER A 146 22.26 3.85 1.74
N ALA A 147 22.98 4.21 2.78
CA ALA A 147 22.84 3.49 4.04
C ALA A 147 21.47 3.80 4.63
N GLY A 148 20.78 2.77 5.13
CA GLY A 148 19.48 2.92 5.76
C GLY A 148 18.32 2.33 4.95
N TYR A 149 17.12 2.78 5.25
CA TYR A 149 15.86 2.30 4.69
C TYR A 149 15.45 3.12 3.46
N ASP A 150 15.44 2.53 2.29
CA ASP A 150 14.87 3.10 1.06
C ASP A 150 13.72 2.20 0.58
N ALA A 151 12.46 2.64 0.75
CA ALA A 151 11.29 1.82 0.42
C ALA A 151 10.03 2.67 0.10
N GLU A 152 8.88 2.00 0.00
CA GLU A 152 7.56 2.61 -0.18
C GLU A 152 7.46 3.50 -1.43
N GLY A 153 8.12 3.07 -2.51
CA GLY A 153 8.22 3.85 -3.74
C GLY A 153 6.97 3.79 -4.60
N SER A 154 6.58 4.94 -5.19
CA SER A 154 5.56 5.02 -6.24
C SER A 154 5.98 5.95 -7.37
N PHE A 155 5.54 5.67 -8.60
CA PHE A 155 5.84 6.49 -9.77
C PHE A 155 4.95 7.73 -9.86
N SER A 156 5.50 8.81 -10.41
CA SER A 156 4.69 9.90 -10.96
C SER A 156 3.84 9.40 -12.14
N PRO A 157 2.65 10.00 -12.41
CA PRO A 157 1.78 9.56 -13.51
C PRO A 157 2.43 9.58 -14.88
N ASP A 158 3.40 10.47 -15.11
CA ASP A 158 4.17 10.56 -16.36
C ASP A 158 5.37 9.59 -16.43
N GLY A 159 5.61 8.82 -15.34
CA GLY A 159 6.68 7.83 -15.23
C GLY A 159 8.09 8.39 -15.15
N LYS A 160 8.27 9.70 -14.97
CA LYS A 160 9.61 10.32 -14.96
C LYS A 160 10.26 10.37 -13.59
N HIS A 161 9.45 10.31 -12.53
CA HIS A 161 9.92 10.40 -11.15
C HIS A 161 9.39 9.25 -10.29
N ILE A 162 10.09 9.00 -9.20
CA ILE A 162 9.69 8.11 -8.11
C ILE A 162 9.72 8.93 -6.84
N VAL A 163 8.63 8.90 -6.06
CA VAL A 163 8.61 9.35 -4.67
C VAL A 163 8.76 8.12 -3.78
N PHE A 164 9.50 8.22 -2.70
CA PHE A 164 9.81 7.10 -1.81
C PHE A 164 10.14 7.59 -0.40
N THR A 165 10.14 6.69 0.57
CA THR A 165 10.56 6.94 1.94
C THR A 165 12.02 6.55 2.12
N SER A 166 12.80 7.41 2.78
CA SER A 166 14.22 7.17 3.09
C SER A 166 14.59 7.75 4.44
N ASP A 167 15.41 7.05 5.21
CA ASP A 167 15.95 7.51 6.50
C ASP A 167 17.43 7.98 6.41
N ARG A 168 17.90 8.28 5.20
CA ARG A 168 19.30 8.63 4.90
C ARG A 168 19.85 9.86 5.62
N ASP A 169 18.98 10.72 6.13
CA ASP A 169 19.30 11.94 6.90
C ASP A 169 19.00 11.83 8.39
N GLY A 170 18.47 10.69 8.86
CA GLY A 170 18.34 10.38 10.29
C GLY A 170 16.99 9.84 10.73
N ASP A 171 15.89 10.23 10.06
CA ASP A 171 14.55 9.69 10.23
C ASP A 171 13.83 9.50 8.89
N PRO A 172 12.75 8.70 8.85
CA PRO A 172 12.07 8.41 7.59
C PRO A 172 11.32 9.62 7.03
N ASP A 173 11.84 10.18 5.94
CA ASP A 173 11.28 11.30 5.18
C ASP A 173 10.98 10.92 3.74
N LEU A 174 10.18 11.75 3.07
CA LEU A 174 9.88 11.60 1.66
C LEU A 174 11.01 12.19 0.79
N TYR A 175 11.39 11.43 -0.22
CA TYR A 175 12.35 11.83 -1.25
C TYR A 175 11.73 11.66 -2.64
N ILE A 176 12.16 12.49 -3.58
CA ILE A 176 11.85 12.35 -5.01
C ILE A 176 13.14 12.16 -5.77
N MET A 177 13.16 11.19 -6.70
CA MET A 177 14.27 10.97 -7.65
C MET A 177 13.72 10.79 -9.07
N LYS A 178 14.60 10.84 -10.07
CA LYS A 178 14.26 10.42 -11.42
C LYS A 178 14.02 8.91 -11.46
N ALA A 179 13.20 8.45 -12.43
CA ALA A 179 12.89 7.02 -12.59
C ALA A 179 14.11 6.13 -12.87
N ASP A 180 15.25 6.72 -13.28
CA ASP A 180 16.50 6.01 -13.44
C ASP A 180 17.33 5.82 -12.15
N GLY A 181 16.86 6.38 -11.03
CA GLY A 181 17.47 6.34 -9.72
C GLY A 181 18.39 7.54 -9.42
N THR A 182 18.51 8.52 -10.33
CA THR A 182 19.40 9.67 -10.15
C THR A 182 18.67 10.89 -9.58
N GLY A 183 19.44 11.82 -8.99
CA GLY A 183 18.95 13.14 -8.58
C GLY A 183 17.96 13.11 -7.43
N ALA A 184 18.13 12.22 -6.47
CA ALA A 184 17.32 12.19 -5.26
C ALA A 184 17.40 13.52 -4.50
N ARG A 185 16.23 14.05 -4.12
CA ARG A 185 16.09 15.23 -3.25
C ARG A 185 15.07 14.97 -2.17
N GLN A 186 15.31 15.49 -1.00
CA GLN A 186 14.35 15.45 0.11
C GLN A 186 13.11 16.31 -0.20
N LEU A 187 11.96 15.86 0.24
CA LEU A 187 10.69 16.56 0.08
C LEU A 187 10.08 16.97 1.41
N THR A 188 10.18 16.15 2.45
CA THR A 188 9.78 16.44 3.83
C THR A 188 11.00 16.41 4.75
N ASP A 189 10.90 17.08 5.91
CA ASP A 189 11.97 17.20 6.93
C ASP A 189 11.30 17.48 8.30
N ALA A 190 10.27 16.73 8.63
CA ALA A 190 9.57 16.87 9.90
C ALA A 190 9.93 15.70 10.82
N PRO A 191 10.23 15.95 12.12
CA PRO A 191 10.59 14.88 13.05
C PRO A 191 9.54 13.78 13.11
N GLY A 192 9.96 12.53 13.02
CA GLY A 192 9.10 11.34 13.06
C GLY A 192 9.13 10.55 11.76
N TYR A 193 8.04 9.86 11.48
CA TYR A 193 7.90 9.06 10.27
C TYR A 193 7.00 9.77 9.25
N ASP A 194 7.54 10.02 8.08
CA ASP A 194 6.82 10.41 6.88
C ASP A 194 6.96 9.31 5.82
N GLY A 195 5.84 8.71 5.39
CA GLY A 195 5.96 7.57 4.47
C GLY A 195 4.69 7.19 3.71
N GLY A 196 4.81 6.15 2.89
CA GLY A 196 3.74 5.62 2.05
C GLY A 196 3.20 6.61 1.03
N PRO A 197 4.07 7.28 0.26
CA PRO A 197 3.67 8.37 -0.61
C PRO A 197 3.04 7.87 -1.93
N PHE A 198 2.00 8.58 -2.40
CA PHE A 198 1.42 8.40 -3.73
C PHE A 198 1.18 9.75 -4.40
N TYR A 199 1.54 9.83 -5.68
CA TYR A 199 1.21 10.99 -6.51
C TYR A 199 -0.30 11.11 -6.75
N SER A 200 -0.79 12.34 -6.81
CA SER A 200 -2.11 12.64 -7.37
C SER A 200 -2.18 12.29 -8.87
N PRO A 201 -3.37 12.02 -9.42
CA PRO A 201 -3.53 11.67 -10.83
C PRO A 201 -3.02 12.75 -11.81
N ASP A 202 -3.04 14.01 -11.40
CA ASP A 202 -2.49 15.15 -12.17
C ASP A 202 -0.98 15.37 -11.94
N GLY A 203 -0.36 14.62 -11.01
CA GLY A 203 1.06 14.69 -10.69
C GLY A 203 1.51 15.95 -9.95
N GLN A 204 0.58 16.76 -9.43
CA GLN A 204 0.92 18.03 -8.76
C GLN A 204 1.10 17.89 -7.24
N TRP A 205 0.49 16.84 -6.66
CA TRP A 205 0.47 16.59 -5.23
C TRP A 205 0.95 15.17 -4.91
N ILE A 206 1.40 14.99 -3.67
CA ILE A 206 1.72 13.71 -3.06
C ILE A 206 0.94 13.62 -1.77
N ILE A 207 0.16 12.53 -1.59
CA ILE A 207 -0.43 12.18 -0.29
C ILE A 207 0.50 11.21 0.43
N PHE A 208 0.54 11.31 1.75
CA PHE A 208 1.37 10.47 2.59
C PHE A 208 0.80 10.38 4.01
N ARG A 209 1.39 9.54 4.82
CA ARG A 209 1.08 9.42 6.25
C ARG A 209 2.27 9.85 7.10
N SER A 210 1.98 10.43 8.27
CA SER A 210 2.98 10.95 9.19
C SER A 210 2.57 10.76 10.65
N ASP A 211 3.50 10.46 11.53
CA ASP A 211 3.28 10.41 12.99
C ASP A 211 3.95 11.58 13.73
N ARG A 212 4.35 12.63 13.00
CA ARG A 212 5.04 13.83 13.50
C ARG A 212 4.34 14.53 14.67
N GLN A 213 3.03 14.38 14.80
CA GLN A 213 2.24 14.98 15.89
C GLN A 213 2.22 14.11 17.15
N LYS A 214 2.18 12.79 16.97
CA LYS A 214 2.17 11.83 18.06
C LYS A 214 2.67 10.49 17.53
N LYS A 215 3.78 10.04 18.09
CA LYS A 215 4.42 8.78 17.70
C LYS A 215 3.42 7.63 17.60
N ASP A 216 3.52 6.87 16.51
CA ASP A 216 2.68 5.73 16.15
C ASP A 216 1.20 6.07 15.87
N MET A 217 0.80 7.37 15.91
CA MET A 217 -0.55 7.84 15.60
C MET A 217 -0.57 8.55 14.25
N LEU A 218 -0.46 7.75 13.19
CA LEU A 218 -0.36 8.22 11.81
C LEU A 218 -1.56 9.07 11.40
N GLN A 219 -1.30 10.21 10.79
CA GLN A 219 -2.27 11.10 10.18
C GLN A 219 -1.94 11.29 8.69
N LEU A 220 -2.93 11.70 7.90
CA LEU A 220 -2.78 11.93 6.47
C LEU A 220 -2.41 13.37 6.17
N PHE A 221 -1.49 13.53 5.23
CA PHE A 221 -1.01 14.81 4.72
C PHE A 221 -0.99 14.79 3.19
N ALA A 222 -1.03 15.99 2.60
CA ALA A 222 -0.75 16.23 1.20
C ALA A 222 0.35 17.28 1.07
N ILE A 223 1.32 17.08 0.16
CA ILE A 223 2.39 18.05 -0.12
C ILE A 223 2.48 18.27 -1.63
N SER A 224 2.69 19.53 -2.04
CA SER A 224 2.96 19.83 -3.45
C SER A 224 4.29 19.23 -3.91
N VAL A 225 4.38 18.78 -5.16
CA VAL A 225 5.59 18.11 -5.69
C VAL A 225 6.85 18.99 -5.59
N ASP A 226 6.69 20.33 -5.57
CA ASP A 226 7.80 21.26 -5.36
C ASP A 226 8.14 21.48 -3.88
N GLY A 227 7.39 20.87 -2.95
CA GLY A 227 7.64 20.93 -1.51
C GLY A 227 7.21 22.22 -0.81
N LYS A 228 6.55 23.17 -1.51
CA LYS A 228 6.26 24.50 -0.95
C LYS A 228 4.96 24.60 -0.17
N THR A 229 4.02 23.73 -0.44
CA THR A 229 2.70 23.74 0.19
C THR A 229 2.42 22.36 0.78
N GLU A 230 2.18 22.31 2.08
CA GLU A 230 1.77 21.10 2.80
C GLU A 230 0.42 21.34 3.48
N VAL A 231 -0.43 20.34 3.48
CA VAL A 231 -1.77 20.38 4.09
C VAL A 231 -1.98 19.10 4.91
N GLN A 232 -2.38 19.26 6.16
CA GLN A 232 -2.85 18.15 6.98
C GLN A 232 -4.31 17.83 6.63
N LEU A 233 -4.62 16.55 6.42
CA LEU A 233 -5.94 16.08 5.99
C LEU A 233 -6.74 15.42 7.11
N THR A 234 -6.07 14.81 8.08
CA THR A 234 -6.68 14.23 9.28
C THR A 234 -5.91 14.65 10.52
N ASP A 235 -6.60 14.89 11.65
CA ASP A 235 -6.02 15.47 12.86
C ASP A 235 -6.52 14.81 14.18
N ASN A 236 -7.31 13.74 14.09
CA ASN A 236 -7.80 13.05 15.27
C ASN A 236 -6.72 12.09 15.83
N LEU A 237 -6.07 12.53 16.92
CA LEU A 237 -4.98 11.77 17.56
C LEU A 237 -5.44 10.55 18.37
N ASP A 238 -6.72 10.21 18.38
CA ASP A 238 -7.27 8.93 18.85
C ASP A 238 -7.48 7.95 17.71
N GLN A 239 -7.25 8.38 16.47
CA GLN A 239 -7.34 7.53 15.27
C GLN A 239 -5.99 7.38 14.58
N VAL A 240 -5.72 6.16 14.10
CA VAL A 240 -4.64 5.88 13.17
C VAL A 240 -5.21 5.89 11.76
N ASN A 241 -4.63 6.71 10.88
CA ASN A 241 -5.00 6.83 9.48
C ASN A 241 -3.79 6.41 8.61
N TRP A 242 -3.96 5.35 7.83
CA TRP A 242 -2.84 4.63 7.20
C TRP A 242 -3.15 4.29 5.74
N CYS A 243 -2.12 4.24 4.88
CA CYS A 243 -2.19 3.84 3.47
C CYS A 243 -3.22 4.62 2.65
N PRO A 244 -3.09 5.94 2.51
CA PRO A 244 -3.95 6.71 1.64
C PRO A 244 -3.69 6.39 0.16
N TYR A 245 -4.74 6.40 -0.65
CA TYR A 245 -4.66 6.23 -2.10
C TYR A 245 -5.66 7.13 -2.83
N PHE A 246 -5.28 7.69 -3.98
CA PHE A 246 -6.18 8.52 -4.78
C PHE A 246 -7.16 7.67 -5.60
N HIS A 247 -8.41 8.13 -5.68
CA HIS A 247 -9.28 7.72 -6.78
C HIS A 247 -8.77 8.35 -8.08
N PRO A 248 -8.75 7.64 -9.23
CA PRO A 248 -8.16 8.14 -10.48
C PRO A 248 -8.82 9.39 -11.03
N THR A 249 -10.04 9.73 -10.61
CA THR A 249 -10.67 11.03 -10.95
C THR A 249 -10.07 12.23 -10.23
N GLY A 250 -9.21 12.01 -9.22
CA GLY A 250 -8.65 13.08 -8.39
C GLY A 250 -9.67 13.77 -7.47
N LYS A 251 -10.86 13.20 -7.28
CA LYS A 251 -11.93 13.78 -6.44
C LYS A 251 -12.04 13.18 -5.05
N ASN A 252 -11.35 12.09 -4.81
CA ASN A 252 -11.39 11.37 -3.53
C ASN A 252 -10.04 10.78 -3.20
N ILE A 253 -9.79 10.62 -1.89
CA ILE A 253 -8.77 9.73 -1.34
C ILE A 253 -9.44 8.68 -0.46
N ILE A 254 -8.90 7.46 -0.47
CA ILE A 254 -9.33 6.33 0.36
C ILE A 254 -8.16 5.90 1.24
N TRP A 255 -8.42 5.41 2.45
CA TRP A 255 -7.37 4.95 3.37
C TRP A 255 -7.89 3.92 4.36
N SER A 256 -6.97 3.32 5.13
CA SER A 256 -7.26 2.45 6.27
C SER A 256 -7.27 3.27 7.55
N GLY A 257 -8.34 3.21 8.32
CA GLY A 257 -8.47 3.94 9.58
C GLY A 257 -8.94 3.06 10.73
N ALA A 258 -8.42 3.30 11.95
CA ALA A 258 -8.82 2.59 13.15
C ALA A 258 -8.88 3.53 14.36
N ASP A 259 -9.89 3.34 15.22
CA ASP A 259 -10.04 4.07 16.48
C ASP A 259 -9.21 3.40 17.58
N TYR A 260 -8.23 4.12 18.10
CA TYR A 260 -7.32 3.69 19.19
C TYR A 260 -7.69 4.31 20.54
N SER A 261 -8.82 4.99 20.66
CA SER A 261 -9.27 5.62 21.92
C SER A 261 -9.39 4.62 23.08
N GLN A 262 -9.72 3.35 22.79
CA GLN A 262 -9.76 2.24 23.74
C GLN A 262 -8.49 1.37 23.72
N GLY A 263 -7.43 1.86 23.11
CA GLY A 263 -6.16 1.16 22.90
C GLY A 263 -6.12 0.28 21.65
N PRO A 264 -4.92 0.01 21.12
CA PRO A 264 -4.73 -0.67 19.83
C PRO A 264 -5.24 -2.12 19.82
N GLN A 265 -5.47 -2.74 20.97
CA GLN A 265 -5.97 -4.11 21.06
C GLN A 265 -7.47 -4.22 20.77
N ALA A 266 -8.22 -3.14 21.02
CA ALA A 266 -9.66 -3.07 20.76
C ALA A 266 -9.98 -2.57 19.35
N ALA A 267 -9.00 -2.01 18.64
CA ALA A 267 -9.18 -1.37 17.36
C ALA A 267 -9.36 -2.39 16.22
N ASN A 268 -10.29 -2.11 15.32
CA ASN A 268 -10.40 -2.75 14.02
C ASN A 268 -10.13 -1.72 12.91
N PHE A 269 -9.45 -2.12 11.85
CA PHE A 269 -9.23 -1.28 10.70
C PHE A 269 -10.38 -1.41 9.71
N ASP A 270 -10.89 -0.27 9.28
CA ASP A 270 -11.88 -0.13 8.22
C ASP A 270 -11.38 0.82 7.13
N LEU A 271 -12.05 0.79 5.99
CA LEU A 271 -11.75 1.70 4.89
C LEU A 271 -12.60 2.98 5.01
N TRP A 272 -11.96 4.10 4.79
CA TRP A 272 -12.53 5.44 4.86
C TRP A 272 -12.24 6.20 3.57
N ILE A 273 -13.13 7.09 3.16
CA ILE A 273 -12.96 7.94 1.98
C ILE A 273 -13.23 9.40 2.33
N MET A 274 -12.48 10.30 1.71
CA MET A 274 -12.62 11.75 1.81
C MET A 274 -12.86 12.34 0.42
N ASP A 275 -13.83 13.25 0.31
CA ASP A 275 -13.94 14.11 -0.86
C ASP A 275 -12.80 15.13 -0.83
N ILE A 276 -12.18 15.41 -1.97
CA ILE A 276 -11.10 16.40 -2.07
C ILE A 276 -11.33 17.34 -3.24
N GLU A 277 -10.82 18.56 -3.08
CA GLU A 277 -10.65 19.52 -4.16
C GLU A 277 -9.18 19.92 -4.25
N MET A 278 -8.62 19.85 -5.44
CA MET A 278 -7.23 20.20 -5.66
C MET A 278 -7.04 21.02 -6.93
N THR A 279 -6.11 21.96 -6.86
CA THR A 279 -5.57 22.75 -7.96
C THR A 279 -4.04 22.63 -7.91
N PRO A 280 -3.27 23.16 -8.85
CA PRO A 280 -1.81 23.14 -8.74
C PRO A 280 -1.24 23.82 -7.48
N THR A 281 -2.01 24.66 -6.80
CA THR A 281 -1.53 25.44 -5.64
C THR A 281 -2.36 25.25 -4.37
N THR A 282 -3.49 24.56 -4.43
CA THR A 282 -4.39 24.36 -3.28
C THR A 282 -4.82 22.91 -3.19
N PHE A 283 -4.92 22.39 -1.98
CA PHE A 283 -5.48 21.10 -1.67
C PHE A 283 -6.43 21.24 -0.49
N THR A 284 -7.66 20.76 -0.62
CA THR A 284 -8.67 20.85 0.44
C THR A 284 -9.33 19.49 0.66
N GLY A 285 -9.31 19.02 1.91
CA GLY A 285 -10.10 17.88 2.36
C GLY A 285 -11.55 18.29 2.66
N GLY A 286 -12.49 17.42 2.35
CA GLY A 286 -13.91 17.62 2.53
C GLY A 286 -14.56 16.54 3.39
N LYS A 287 -15.75 16.09 2.98
CA LYS A 287 -16.54 15.11 3.74
C LYS A 287 -15.84 13.76 3.83
N ILE A 288 -15.76 13.22 5.05
CA ILE A 288 -15.24 11.87 5.34
C ILE A 288 -16.41 10.89 5.52
N ARG A 289 -16.29 9.69 4.96
CA ARG A 289 -17.25 8.58 5.07
C ARG A 289 -16.53 7.26 5.30
N ARG A 290 -17.08 6.38 6.14
CA ARG A 290 -16.65 4.99 6.29
C ARG A 290 -17.18 4.16 5.12
N ILE A 291 -16.41 3.21 4.62
CA ILE A 291 -16.74 2.35 3.47
C ILE A 291 -16.96 0.90 3.88
N THR A 292 -16.16 0.38 4.81
CA THR A 292 -16.30 -0.98 5.32
C THR A 292 -16.61 -0.98 6.81
N ASP A 293 -17.32 -2.01 7.29
CA ASP A 293 -17.68 -2.22 8.69
C ASP A 293 -17.59 -3.70 9.09
N HIS A 294 -16.84 -4.49 8.31
CA HIS A 294 -16.67 -5.90 8.59
C HIS A 294 -15.90 -6.10 9.89
N LYS A 295 -16.21 -7.19 10.63
CA LYS A 295 -15.49 -7.56 11.88
C LYS A 295 -14.01 -7.89 11.67
N SER A 296 -13.62 -8.25 10.47
CA SER A 296 -12.23 -8.47 10.05
C SER A 296 -11.59 -7.14 9.66
N ALA A 297 -10.29 -7.00 9.82
CA ALA A 297 -9.57 -5.83 9.40
C ALA A 297 -9.57 -5.69 7.87
N ASP A 298 -9.87 -4.49 7.39
CA ASP A 298 -9.78 -4.08 6.00
C ASP A 298 -8.73 -2.98 5.89
N VAL A 299 -7.69 -3.22 5.07
CA VAL A 299 -6.53 -2.33 4.97
C VAL A 299 -6.00 -2.24 3.54
N LEU A 300 -5.16 -1.21 3.26
CA LEU A 300 -4.44 -1.05 2.00
C LEU A 300 -5.37 -0.96 0.77
N PRO A 301 -6.36 -0.05 0.79
CA PRO A 301 -7.27 0.09 -0.32
C PRO A 301 -6.64 0.79 -1.52
N VAL A 302 -6.95 0.31 -2.73
CA VAL A 302 -6.55 0.93 -3.99
C VAL A 302 -7.70 0.87 -5.00
N PHE A 303 -7.71 1.79 -5.95
CA PHE A 303 -8.64 1.77 -7.08
C PHE A 303 -8.01 1.22 -8.35
N SER A 304 -8.84 0.58 -9.18
CA SER A 304 -8.45 0.28 -10.57
C SER A 304 -8.22 1.57 -11.37
N PRO A 305 -7.43 1.55 -12.45
CA PRO A 305 -7.12 2.73 -13.24
C PRO A 305 -8.37 3.43 -13.82
N ASP A 306 -9.43 2.68 -14.08
CA ASP A 306 -10.73 3.21 -14.54
C ASP A 306 -11.66 3.68 -13.39
N GLY A 307 -11.24 3.52 -12.13
CA GLY A 307 -11.99 3.88 -10.93
C GLY A 307 -13.23 3.03 -10.65
N ARG A 308 -13.45 1.94 -11.39
CA ARG A 308 -14.66 1.12 -11.26
C ARG A 308 -14.55 -0.03 -10.28
N LYS A 309 -13.36 -0.34 -9.85
CA LYS A 309 -13.09 -1.39 -8.87
C LYS A 309 -12.24 -0.84 -7.73
N MET A 310 -12.48 -1.38 -6.55
CA MET A 310 -11.64 -1.19 -5.37
C MET A 310 -11.07 -2.54 -4.99
N MET A 311 -9.78 -2.59 -4.66
CA MET A 311 -9.11 -3.77 -4.10
C MET A 311 -8.53 -3.39 -2.74
N TRP A 312 -8.55 -4.33 -1.80
CA TRP A 312 -8.00 -4.13 -0.45
C TRP A 312 -7.50 -5.46 0.13
N THR A 313 -6.72 -5.38 1.17
CA THR A 313 -6.32 -6.53 1.98
C THR A 313 -7.31 -6.75 3.10
N SER A 314 -7.78 -7.98 3.29
CA SER A 314 -8.66 -8.33 4.40
C SER A 314 -8.38 -9.74 4.92
N ASN A 315 -8.58 -9.94 6.22
CA ASN A 315 -8.51 -11.27 6.86
C ASN A 315 -9.91 -11.89 7.08
N ARG A 316 -10.88 -11.55 6.20
CA ARG A 316 -12.26 -12.11 6.22
C ARG A 316 -12.38 -13.53 5.65
N THR A 317 -11.25 -14.21 5.44
CA THR A 317 -11.21 -15.64 5.08
C THR A 317 -11.62 -16.54 6.25
N ALA A 318 -12.03 -17.78 5.97
CA ALA A 318 -12.46 -18.73 7.00
C ALA A 318 -11.37 -19.07 8.03
N ASP A 319 -10.10 -19.04 7.62
CA ASP A 319 -8.92 -19.29 8.47
C ASP A 319 -8.30 -18.00 9.06
N ASN A 320 -8.94 -16.83 8.84
CA ASN A 320 -8.46 -15.51 9.20
C ASN A 320 -7.09 -15.15 8.58
N SER A 321 -6.70 -15.76 7.48
CA SER A 321 -5.53 -15.35 6.72
C SER A 321 -5.81 -14.06 5.95
N SER A 322 -4.81 -13.17 5.82
CA SER A 322 -4.93 -11.97 5.00
C SER A 322 -4.81 -12.34 3.53
N GLN A 323 -5.78 -11.87 2.73
CA GLN A 323 -5.82 -12.05 1.28
C GLN A 323 -6.29 -10.75 0.61
N LEU A 324 -6.07 -10.62 -0.70
CA LEU A 324 -6.63 -9.51 -1.47
C LEU A 324 -8.08 -9.80 -1.86
N TRP A 325 -8.90 -8.78 -1.68
CA TRP A 325 -10.32 -8.74 -2.02
C TRP A 325 -10.57 -7.63 -3.04
N ILE A 326 -11.56 -7.81 -3.90
CA ILE A 326 -11.96 -6.83 -4.91
C ILE A 326 -13.47 -6.68 -4.90
N GLY A 327 -13.95 -5.46 -5.13
CA GLY A 327 -15.37 -5.16 -5.32
C GLY A 327 -15.57 -4.13 -6.42
N ASP A 328 -16.73 -4.16 -7.07
CA ASP A 328 -17.12 -3.10 -7.99
C ASP A 328 -17.54 -1.85 -7.21
N TRP A 329 -17.01 -0.69 -7.59
CA TRP A 329 -17.19 0.58 -6.92
C TRP A 329 -18.44 1.32 -7.40
N LYS A 330 -19.31 1.76 -6.48
CA LYS A 330 -20.65 2.32 -6.79
C LYS A 330 -20.77 3.83 -6.60
N LEU A 331 -19.73 4.54 -6.25
CA LEU A 331 -19.81 5.92 -5.74
C LEU A 331 -20.44 6.96 -6.69
N ASN A 332 -20.61 6.66 -7.98
CA ASN A 332 -21.30 7.54 -8.91
C ASN A 332 -22.80 7.79 -8.57
N LYS A 333 -23.37 7.09 -7.56
CA LYS A 333 -24.75 7.29 -7.11
C LYS A 333 -24.90 8.18 -5.87
N LEU A 334 -23.79 8.49 -5.16
CA LEU A 334 -23.85 9.27 -3.92
C LEU A 334 -23.76 10.79 -4.14
N SER A 335 -23.37 11.25 -5.33
CA SER A 335 -23.38 12.67 -5.71
C SER A 335 -24.74 13.16 -6.23
N GLU A 336 -25.68 12.24 -6.57
CA GLU A 336 -26.97 12.58 -7.17
C GLU A 336 -28.16 12.57 -6.19
N SER A 337 -27.97 12.20 -4.94
CA SER A 337 -29.04 12.23 -3.95
C SER A 337 -28.84 13.38 -2.98
N LYS A 338 -29.30 14.57 -3.36
CA LYS A 338 -30.01 15.60 -2.59
C LYS A 338 -29.89 16.99 -3.26
N GLU A 339 -30.81 17.26 -4.14
CA GLU A 339 -31.46 18.58 -4.18
C GLU A 339 -32.66 18.57 -3.26
#